data_b315d875563798793eb6c3c0ef21be1b
#
_entry.id   b315d875563798793eb6c3c0ef21be1b
#
_cell.length_a   1.000
_cell.length_b   1.000
_cell.length_c   1.000
_cell.angle_alpha   90.00
_cell.angle_beta   90.00
_cell.angle_gamma   90.00
#
_symmetry.space_group_name_H-M   'P 1'
#
loop_
_entity.id
_entity.type
_entity.pdbx_description
1 polymer ?
#
loop_
_entity_poly.entity_id
_entity_poly.type
_entity_poly.pdbx_seq_one_letter_code
_entity_poly.pdbx_strand_id
1 'polypeptide(L)'
;MSSVMKQLGKARRWTRENGPMQWADTAWKRHQFIHARQAHLFQGVYKSFADAVAHAPTTAPTSYDNAASAKLYLKRLQMDDYDHPALFWLADAIHHGMTKIVDVGGSVGIKYFAFKPFIEYPADLKWLVIDMPAVAEEGRRFAEERGESASLKFSDRLADADGMDVFYASGALQYLEQSLPEILAGMKEKPKRIVINTTPIHEQHDFFTLNNIGTAYCGYRVQAREPFIRGIEAQGYRLRDQWRNLGKRMPVIGQPEYSVEHYSGFCFDRVGG
;
A
#
# COMPACT_ATOMS: atom_id res chain seq x y z
N MET A 1 -6.68 34.05 -31.39
CA MET A 1 -5.68 34.02 -30.30
C MET A 1 -4.36 33.62 -30.88
N SER A 2 -3.39 34.53 -30.85
CA SER A 2 -2.19 34.54 -31.69
C SER A 2 -1.18 33.43 -31.34
N SER A 3 -0.46 32.96 -32.39
CA SER A 3 0.68 32.05 -32.34
C SER A 3 1.71 32.41 -31.24
N VAL A 4 1.86 33.69 -30.97
CA VAL A 4 2.76 34.25 -29.95
C VAL A 4 2.34 33.84 -28.51
N MET A 5 1.05 33.78 -28.18
CA MET A 5 0.58 33.32 -26.85
C MET A 5 0.80 31.82 -26.65
N LYS A 6 0.68 31.01 -27.71
CA LYS A 6 1.01 29.58 -27.66
C LYS A 6 2.53 29.34 -27.50
N GLN A 7 3.36 30.15 -28.13
CA GLN A 7 4.82 30.06 -27.96
C GLN A 7 5.28 30.56 -26.60
N LEU A 8 4.70 31.64 -26.08
CA LEU A 8 4.95 32.10 -24.69
C LEU A 8 4.49 31.09 -23.63
N GLY A 9 3.37 30.41 -23.88
CA GLY A 9 2.91 29.31 -23.06
C GLY A 9 3.87 28.10 -23.05
N LYS A 10 4.41 27.74 -24.24
CA LYS A 10 5.42 26.68 -24.37
C LYS A 10 6.76 27.07 -23.73
N ALA A 11 7.22 28.32 -23.94
CA ALA A 11 8.45 28.83 -23.32
C ALA A 11 8.34 28.92 -21.79
N ARG A 12 7.19 29.39 -21.25
CA ARG A 12 6.92 29.39 -19.79
C ARG A 12 6.83 27.99 -19.22
N ARG A 13 6.29 27.03 -19.96
CA ARG A 13 6.26 25.63 -19.56
C ARG A 13 7.67 25.02 -19.59
N TRP A 14 8.44 25.28 -20.63
CA TRP A 14 9.81 24.79 -20.75
C TRP A 14 10.76 25.38 -19.68
N THR A 15 10.67 26.69 -19.36
CA THR A 15 11.44 27.31 -18.27
C THR A 15 11.00 26.83 -16.88
N ARG A 16 9.74 26.40 -16.73
CA ARG A 16 9.22 25.82 -15.50
C ARG A 16 9.66 24.35 -15.34
N GLU A 17 9.85 23.64 -16.45
CA GLU A 17 10.24 22.22 -16.48
C GLU A 17 11.78 22.02 -16.52
N ASN A 18 12.58 23.01 -16.93
CA ASN A 18 14.03 22.86 -17.15
C ASN A 18 14.87 24.06 -16.68
N GLY A 19 14.35 24.94 -15.83
CA GLY A 19 15.04 26.17 -15.42
C GLY A 19 15.50 26.20 -13.97
N PRO A 20 16.17 27.30 -13.54
CA PRO A 20 16.65 27.50 -12.17
C PRO A 20 15.57 27.31 -11.09
N MET A 21 14.29 27.57 -11.41
CA MET A 21 13.16 27.34 -10.49
C MET A 21 12.91 25.87 -10.21
N GLN A 22 13.13 24.97 -11.19
CA GLN A 22 12.99 23.53 -10.97
C GLN A 22 14.09 22.98 -10.07
N TRP A 23 15.30 23.48 -10.24
CA TRP A 23 16.41 23.14 -9.35
C TRP A 23 16.13 23.59 -7.90
N ALA A 24 15.65 24.82 -7.71
CA ALA A 24 15.29 25.35 -6.41
C ALA A 24 14.14 24.58 -5.75
N ASP A 25 13.10 24.21 -6.52
CA ASP A 25 11.97 23.37 -6.05
C ASP A 25 12.45 21.96 -5.66
N THR A 26 13.32 21.36 -6.45
CA THR A 26 13.90 20.05 -6.15
C THR A 26 14.78 20.10 -4.90
N ALA A 27 15.61 21.12 -4.75
CA ALA A 27 16.44 21.33 -3.56
C ALA A 27 15.59 21.56 -2.31
N TRP A 28 14.52 22.35 -2.42
CA TRP A 28 13.55 22.55 -1.36
C TRP A 28 12.83 21.24 -0.96
N LYS A 29 12.36 20.46 -1.92
CA LYS A 29 11.72 19.16 -1.66
C LYS A 29 12.69 18.16 -1.03
N ARG A 30 13.95 18.14 -1.45
CA ARG A 30 15.00 17.34 -0.79
C ARG A 30 15.24 17.77 0.66
N HIS A 31 15.28 19.07 0.91
CA HIS A 31 15.37 19.58 2.28
C HIS A 31 14.14 19.18 3.10
N GLN A 32 12.93 19.29 2.55
CA GLN A 32 11.71 18.82 3.21
C GLN A 32 11.75 17.29 3.45
N PHE A 33 12.25 16.50 2.51
CA PHE A 33 12.39 15.06 2.70
C PHE A 33 13.22 14.70 3.94
N ILE A 34 14.27 15.45 4.21
CA ILE A 34 15.17 15.22 5.35
C ILE A 34 14.59 15.74 6.67
N HIS A 35 13.86 16.86 6.64
CA HIS A 35 13.50 17.61 7.85
C HIS A 35 11.99 17.67 8.15
N ALA A 36 11.12 17.33 7.21
CA ALA A 36 9.69 17.38 7.43
C ALA A 36 9.20 16.19 8.26
N ARG A 37 8.44 16.50 9.31
CA ARG A 37 7.81 15.49 10.19
C ARG A 37 6.45 15.00 9.71
N GLN A 38 5.97 15.53 8.59
CA GLN A 38 4.63 15.23 8.07
C GLN A 38 4.66 15.29 6.55
N ALA A 39 5.08 14.23 5.88
CA ALA A 39 4.79 14.12 4.46
C ALA A 39 5.18 12.74 3.95
N HIS A 40 4.31 12.11 3.20
CA HIS A 40 4.67 11.00 2.33
C HIS A 40 5.48 11.56 1.15
N LEU A 41 6.78 11.74 1.36
CA LEU A 41 7.74 12.17 0.35
C LEU A 41 8.57 10.97 -0.10
N PHE A 42 8.93 10.95 -1.38
CA PHE A 42 9.67 9.86 -2.00
C PHE A 42 10.93 10.40 -2.66
N GLN A 43 12.07 9.73 -2.39
CA GLN A 43 13.36 10.15 -2.93
C GLN A 43 14.20 8.97 -3.36
N GLY A 44 14.83 9.11 -4.53
CA GLY A 44 15.78 8.16 -5.09
C GLY A 44 15.11 6.99 -5.79
N VAL A 45 15.87 6.34 -6.66
CA VAL A 45 15.53 5.10 -7.37
C VAL A 45 16.65 4.11 -7.11
N TYR A 46 16.29 2.97 -6.54
CA TYR A 46 17.22 1.97 -6.02
C TYR A 46 16.91 0.61 -6.59
N LYS A 47 17.89 -0.31 -6.54
CA LYS A 47 17.78 -1.66 -7.11
C LYS A 47 17.17 -2.68 -6.13
N SER A 48 17.20 -2.39 -4.84
CA SER A 48 16.68 -3.27 -3.80
C SER A 48 16.13 -2.48 -2.62
N PHE A 49 15.35 -3.16 -1.78
CA PHE A 49 14.87 -2.62 -0.52
C PHE A 49 16.03 -2.21 0.41
N ALA A 50 17.02 -3.09 0.55
CA ALA A 50 18.21 -2.84 1.36
C ALA A 50 19.02 -1.64 0.85
N ASP A 51 19.16 -1.50 -0.49
CA ASP A 51 19.85 -0.38 -1.12
C ASP A 51 19.12 0.95 -0.80
N ALA A 52 17.80 0.98 -0.90
CA ALA A 52 17.01 2.15 -0.53
C ALA A 52 17.22 2.54 0.95
N VAL A 53 17.13 1.57 1.86
CA VAL A 53 17.29 1.80 3.31
C VAL A 53 18.71 2.26 3.65
N ALA A 54 19.74 1.75 2.97
CA ALA A 54 21.14 2.17 3.20
C ALA A 54 21.38 3.65 2.85
N HIS A 55 20.54 4.25 2.02
CA HIS A 55 20.59 5.67 1.65
C HIS A 55 19.69 6.56 2.52
N ALA A 56 19.08 6.01 3.58
CA ALA A 56 18.22 6.79 4.45
C ALA A 56 19.02 7.85 5.23
N PRO A 57 18.49 9.10 5.34
CA PRO A 57 19.08 10.09 6.24
C PRO A 57 19.04 9.62 7.70
N THR A 58 20.01 10.06 8.49
CA THR A 58 20.12 9.71 9.92
C THR A 58 19.19 10.51 10.84
N THR A 59 18.32 11.35 10.28
CA THR A 59 17.40 12.25 11.01
C THR A 59 16.18 11.55 11.62
N ALA A 60 15.88 10.32 11.20
CA ALA A 60 14.81 9.47 11.75
C ALA A 60 15.20 7.99 11.61
N PRO A 61 14.56 7.07 12.37
CA PRO A 61 14.81 5.63 12.23
C PRO A 61 14.39 5.09 10.87
N THR A 62 14.92 3.93 10.50
CA THR A 62 14.60 3.23 9.25
C THR A 62 13.56 2.11 9.44
N SER A 63 12.94 2.01 10.62
CA SER A 63 11.93 1.01 10.94
C SER A 63 10.59 1.65 11.28
N TYR A 64 9.52 1.07 10.74
CA TYR A 64 8.14 1.39 11.09
C TYR A 64 7.72 0.81 12.45
N ASP A 65 8.45 -0.18 12.96
CA ASP A 65 8.17 -0.84 14.23
C ASP A 65 8.52 0.05 15.43
N ASN A 66 7.65 1.01 15.68
CA ASN A 66 7.77 1.90 16.83
C ASN A 66 6.40 2.29 17.39
N ALA A 67 6.35 2.61 18.68
CA ALA A 67 5.12 2.96 19.41
C ALA A 67 4.38 4.19 18.84
N ALA A 68 5.09 5.10 18.17
CA ALA A 68 4.48 6.27 17.54
C ALA A 68 3.70 5.87 16.29
N SER A 69 4.23 4.93 15.51
CA SER A 69 3.57 4.39 14.31
C SER A 69 2.32 3.57 14.68
N ALA A 70 2.36 2.77 15.75
CA ALA A 70 1.21 2.01 16.24
C ALA A 70 0.01 2.91 16.59
N LYS A 71 0.26 4.11 17.15
CA LYS A 71 -0.80 5.06 17.54
C LYS A 71 -1.29 5.96 16.43
N LEU A 72 -0.57 6.02 15.29
CA LEU A 72 -0.84 6.98 14.22
C LEU A 72 -2.24 6.79 13.61
N TYR A 73 -2.74 5.57 13.60
CA TYR A 73 -3.96 5.18 12.88
C TYR A 73 -5.19 4.95 13.77
N LEU A 74 -5.05 4.95 15.08
CA LEU A 74 -6.18 4.71 16.02
C LEU A 74 -7.39 5.64 15.83
N LYS A 75 -7.17 6.82 15.22
CA LYS A 75 -8.22 7.82 14.98
C LYS A 75 -8.88 7.73 13.59
N ARG A 76 -8.46 6.78 12.74
CA ARG A 76 -8.91 6.68 11.34
C ARG A 76 -9.66 5.38 11.06
N LEU A 77 -10.74 5.12 11.80
CA LEU A 77 -11.61 3.95 11.57
C LEU A 77 -12.71 4.25 10.53
N GLN A 78 -12.42 5.11 9.57
CA GLN A 78 -13.37 5.49 8.54
C GLN A 78 -12.93 4.97 7.17
N MET A 79 -13.90 4.74 6.32
CA MET A 79 -13.68 4.43 4.92
C MET A 79 -13.20 5.66 4.16
N ASP A 80 -12.24 5.48 3.28
CA ASP A 80 -11.86 6.48 2.29
C ASP A 80 -12.63 6.20 0.97
N ASP A 81 -12.82 7.21 0.14
CA ASP A 81 -13.56 7.08 -1.14
C ASP A 81 -12.99 5.98 -2.05
N TYR A 82 -11.70 5.74 -2.00
CA TYR A 82 -11.01 4.72 -2.79
C TYR A 82 -11.11 3.31 -2.21
N ASP A 83 -11.78 3.10 -1.08
CA ASP A 83 -11.98 1.78 -0.48
C ASP A 83 -13.21 1.06 -1.04
N HIS A 84 -14.15 1.77 -1.72
CA HIS A 84 -15.39 1.17 -2.22
C HIS A 84 -15.19 -0.05 -3.11
N PRO A 85 -14.23 -0.11 -4.06
CA PRO A 85 -14.02 -1.33 -4.83
C PRO A 85 -13.52 -2.50 -3.97
N ALA A 86 -12.64 -2.24 -2.98
CA ALA A 86 -12.19 -3.28 -2.06
C ALA A 86 -13.33 -3.77 -1.16
N LEU A 87 -14.16 -2.86 -0.64
CA LEU A 87 -15.39 -3.18 0.11
C LEU A 87 -16.31 -4.09 -0.71
N PHE A 88 -16.56 -3.75 -1.98
CA PHE A 88 -17.39 -4.56 -2.89
C PHE A 88 -16.84 -5.98 -3.02
N TRP A 89 -15.56 -6.15 -3.32
CA TRP A 89 -14.97 -7.47 -3.54
C TRP A 89 -14.85 -8.29 -2.24
N LEU A 90 -14.68 -7.66 -1.09
CA LEU A 90 -14.72 -8.35 0.21
C LEU A 90 -16.14 -8.76 0.60
N ALA A 91 -17.14 -7.89 0.36
CA ALA A 91 -18.55 -8.24 0.57
C ALA A 91 -18.99 -9.39 -0.33
N ASP A 92 -18.60 -9.38 -1.61
CA ASP A 92 -18.84 -10.47 -2.56
C ASP A 92 -18.17 -11.77 -2.10
N ALA A 93 -16.93 -11.72 -1.61
CA ALA A 93 -16.25 -12.89 -1.06
C ALA A 93 -17.01 -13.48 0.12
N ILE A 94 -17.39 -12.66 1.10
CA ILE A 94 -18.14 -13.08 2.29
C ILE A 94 -19.50 -13.69 1.88
N HIS A 95 -20.21 -13.05 0.94
CA HIS A 95 -21.48 -13.56 0.41
C HIS A 95 -21.34 -14.96 -0.20
N HIS A 96 -20.19 -15.26 -0.81
CA HIS A 96 -19.87 -16.56 -1.37
C HIS A 96 -19.19 -17.53 -0.37
N GLY A 97 -19.28 -17.27 0.92
CA GLY A 97 -18.77 -18.15 1.97
C GLY A 97 -17.27 -18.11 2.19
N MET A 98 -16.56 -17.12 1.67
CA MET A 98 -15.14 -16.89 1.96
C MET A 98 -15.01 -16.09 3.26
N THR A 99 -15.10 -16.78 4.39
CA THR A 99 -15.19 -16.13 5.72
C THR A 99 -13.86 -16.02 6.45
N LYS A 100 -12.76 -16.57 5.88
CA LYS A 100 -11.41 -16.44 6.45
C LYS A 100 -10.63 -15.40 5.65
N ILE A 101 -10.48 -14.21 6.19
CA ILE A 101 -9.79 -13.08 5.56
C ILE A 101 -8.48 -12.81 6.28
N VAL A 102 -7.36 -12.77 5.56
CA VAL A 102 -6.12 -12.19 6.07
C VAL A 102 -5.97 -10.77 5.54
N ASP A 103 -5.67 -9.82 6.44
CA ASP A 103 -5.46 -8.39 6.16
C ASP A 103 -4.00 -8.03 6.47
N VAL A 104 -3.17 -8.06 5.44
CA VAL A 104 -1.72 -7.81 5.57
C VAL A 104 -1.45 -6.30 5.63
N GLY A 105 -0.84 -5.85 6.73
CA GLY A 105 -0.63 -4.44 7.04
C GLY A 105 -1.92 -3.73 7.45
N GLY A 106 -2.89 -4.48 8.01
CA GLY A 106 -4.20 -3.95 8.42
C GLY A 106 -4.18 -3.09 9.67
N SER A 107 -2.99 -2.80 10.23
CA SER A 107 -2.80 -2.00 11.44
C SER A 107 -3.59 -2.58 12.61
N VAL A 108 -4.30 -1.77 13.37
CA VAL A 108 -5.16 -2.19 14.49
C VAL A 108 -6.54 -2.73 14.04
N GLY A 109 -6.65 -3.21 12.80
CA GLY A 109 -7.91 -3.67 12.22
C GLY A 109 -8.74 -2.55 11.60
N ILE A 110 -8.09 -1.52 11.05
CA ILE A 110 -8.76 -0.32 10.53
C ILE A 110 -9.86 -0.67 9.55
N LYS A 111 -9.58 -1.53 8.57
CA LYS A 111 -10.55 -1.87 7.51
C LYS A 111 -11.65 -2.81 8.01
N TYR A 112 -11.35 -3.67 8.98
CA TYR A 112 -12.39 -4.44 9.69
C TYR A 112 -13.46 -3.52 10.28
N PHE A 113 -13.05 -2.52 11.06
CA PHE A 113 -13.98 -1.58 11.68
C PHE A 113 -14.63 -0.64 10.67
N ALA A 114 -13.88 -0.15 9.69
CA ALA A 114 -14.38 0.77 8.67
C ALA A 114 -15.44 0.14 7.76
N PHE A 115 -15.34 -1.16 7.47
CA PHE A 115 -16.25 -1.87 6.59
C PHE A 115 -17.46 -2.47 7.32
N LYS A 116 -17.37 -2.71 8.62
CA LYS A 116 -18.43 -3.29 9.46
C LYS A 116 -19.80 -2.59 9.34
N PRO A 117 -19.91 -1.26 9.16
CA PRO A 117 -21.20 -0.61 8.91
C PRO A 117 -21.84 -0.91 7.56
N PHE A 118 -21.07 -1.48 6.61
CA PHE A 118 -21.49 -1.70 5.22
C PHE A 118 -21.61 -3.17 4.85
N ILE A 119 -20.98 -4.06 5.62
CA ILE A 119 -21.01 -5.52 5.40
C ILE A 119 -21.56 -6.18 6.66
N GLU A 120 -22.61 -6.96 6.52
CA GLU A 120 -23.05 -7.86 7.60
C GLU A 120 -22.03 -9.00 7.75
N TYR A 121 -21.31 -8.99 8.87
CA TYR A 121 -20.31 -10.01 9.14
C TYR A 121 -20.97 -11.28 9.67
N PRO A 122 -20.75 -12.44 9.03
CA PRO A 122 -21.29 -13.70 9.52
C PRO A 122 -20.63 -14.13 10.83
N ALA A 123 -21.33 -14.92 11.62
CA ALA A 123 -20.87 -15.35 12.94
C ALA A 123 -19.56 -16.16 12.94
N ASP A 124 -19.26 -16.82 11.81
CA ASP A 124 -18.05 -17.60 11.60
C ASP A 124 -16.90 -16.79 10.92
N LEU A 125 -17.07 -15.48 10.73
CA LEU A 125 -16.01 -14.64 10.18
C LEU A 125 -14.74 -14.71 11.00
N LYS A 126 -13.62 -14.94 10.33
CA LYS A 126 -12.26 -14.85 10.86
C LYS A 126 -11.48 -13.82 10.07
N TRP A 127 -11.24 -12.67 10.69
CA TRP A 127 -10.42 -11.61 10.11
C TRP A 127 -9.08 -11.57 10.85
N LEU A 128 -8.01 -11.98 10.19
CA LEU A 128 -6.66 -12.00 10.74
C LEU A 128 -5.86 -10.83 10.20
N VAL A 129 -5.52 -9.89 11.05
CA VAL A 129 -4.57 -8.82 10.69
C VAL A 129 -3.15 -9.33 10.93
N ILE A 130 -2.29 -9.15 9.92
CA ILE A 130 -0.85 -9.38 10.04
C ILE A 130 -0.15 -8.03 9.95
N ASP A 131 0.55 -7.66 11.02
CA ASP A 131 1.30 -6.40 11.09
C ASP A 131 2.53 -6.55 12.00
N MET A 132 3.32 -5.48 12.16
CA MET A 132 4.49 -5.46 13.03
C MET A 132 4.12 -5.81 14.49
N PRO A 133 5.01 -6.43 15.27
CA PRO A 133 4.70 -6.94 16.60
C PRO A 133 4.03 -5.92 17.53
N ALA A 134 4.55 -4.69 17.58
CA ALA A 134 3.98 -3.63 18.43
C ALA A 134 2.56 -3.20 17.97
N VAL A 135 2.32 -3.20 16.66
CA VAL A 135 1.01 -2.86 16.07
C VAL A 135 0.01 -3.97 16.30
N ALA A 136 0.42 -5.24 16.13
CA ALA A 136 -0.42 -6.40 16.37
C ALA A 136 -0.85 -6.50 17.85
N GLU A 137 0.05 -6.17 18.79
CA GLU A 137 -0.27 -6.14 20.22
C GLU A 137 -1.29 -5.04 20.55
N GLU A 138 -1.09 -3.83 20.03
CA GLU A 138 -2.05 -2.75 20.19
C GLU A 138 -3.41 -3.09 19.56
N GLY A 139 -3.40 -3.77 18.41
CA GLY A 139 -4.60 -4.25 17.73
C GLY A 139 -5.38 -5.28 18.55
N ARG A 140 -4.70 -6.23 19.21
CA ARG A 140 -5.34 -7.20 20.13
C ARG A 140 -6.08 -6.49 21.25
N ARG A 141 -5.40 -5.55 21.92
CA ARG A 141 -5.99 -4.75 22.99
C ARG A 141 -7.20 -3.96 22.51
N PHE A 142 -7.07 -3.31 21.36
CA PHE A 142 -8.14 -2.51 20.76
C PHE A 142 -9.37 -3.35 20.37
N ALA A 143 -9.17 -4.58 19.87
CA ALA A 143 -10.24 -5.52 19.57
C ALA A 143 -10.94 -6.02 20.85
N GLU A 144 -10.19 -6.29 21.91
CA GLU A 144 -10.74 -6.69 23.21
C GLU A 144 -11.60 -5.59 23.82
N GLU A 145 -11.12 -4.35 23.86
CA GLU A 145 -11.86 -3.18 24.35
C GLU A 145 -13.20 -2.95 23.62
N ARG A 146 -13.32 -3.44 22.38
CA ARG A 146 -14.51 -3.31 21.53
C ARG A 146 -15.37 -4.57 21.45
N GLY A 147 -14.98 -5.63 22.13
CA GLY A 147 -15.71 -6.90 22.10
C GLY A 147 -15.61 -7.67 20.78
N GLU A 148 -14.57 -7.37 19.95
CA GLU A 148 -14.41 -7.96 18.61
C GLU A 148 -13.40 -9.12 18.57
N SER A 149 -12.83 -9.50 19.71
CA SER A 149 -11.78 -10.54 19.77
C SER A 149 -12.24 -11.93 19.33
N ALA A 150 -13.53 -12.16 19.13
CA ALA A 150 -14.04 -13.42 18.58
C ALA A 150 -13.67 -13.52 17.08
N SER A 151 -13.95 -12.48 16.31
CA SER A 151 -13.80 -12.44 14.86
C SER A 151 -12.50 -11.79 14.37
N LEU A 152 -11.96 -10.80 15.11
CA LEU A 152 -10.76 -10.05 14.76
C LEU A 152 -9.55 -10.55 15.54
N LYS A 153 -8.57 -11.08 14.83
CA LYS A 153 -7.33 -11.64 15.39
C LYS A 153 -6.10 -10.91 14.80
N PHE A 154 -4.95 -11.08 15.48
CA PHE A 154 -3.71 -10.41 15.09
C PHE A 154 -2.52 -11.37 15.18
N SER A 155 -1.63 -11.28 14.20
CA SER A 155 -0.35 -11.98 14.14
C SER A 155 0.74 -11.05 13.64
N ASP A 156 1.99 -11.39 13.89
CA ASP A 156 3.19 -10.77 13.35
C ASP A 156 3.91 -11.68 12.34
N ARG A 157 3.32 -12.83 12.01
CA ARG A 157 3.91 -13.82 11.11
C ARG A 157 3.13 -13.91 9.81
N LEU A 158 3.78 -13.60 8.71
CA LEU A 158 3.18 -13.72 7.36
C LEU A 158 2.76 -15.16 7.01
N ALA A 159 3.42 -16.16 7.61
CA ALA A 159 3.07 -17.57 7.43
C ALA A 159 1.66 -17.93 7.95
N ASP A 160 1.08 -17.14 8.85
CA ASP A 160 -0.28 -17.36 9.35
C ASP A 160 -1.36 -16.97 8.32
N ALA A 161 -0.94 -16.41 7.16
CA ALA A 161 -1.83 -16.18 6.00
C ALA A 161 -2.16 -17.48 5.24
N ASP A 162 -1.46 -18.59 5.50
CA ASP A 162 -1.70 -19.89 4.85
C ASP A 162 -3.09 -20.44 5.21
N GLY A 163 -3.83 -20.95 4.24
CA GLY A 163 -5.16 -21.51 4.44
C GLY A 163 -6.28 -20.49 4.67
N MET A 164 -6.03 -19.20 4.44
CA MET A 164 -7.07 -18.17 4.45
C MET A 164 -7.80 -18.14 3.10
N ASP A 165 -9.10 -17.83 3.10
CA ASP A 165 -9.90 -17.78 1.87
C ASP A 165 -9.57 -16.54 1.01
N VAL A 166 -9.37 -15.40 1.66
CA VAL A 166 -9.09 -14.12 1.02
C VAL A 166 -7.79 -13.53 1.54
N PHE A 167 -6.90 -13.15 0.62
CA PHE A 167 -5.74 -12.30 0.91
C PHE A 167 -6.12 -10.85 0.60
N TYR A 168 -6.16 -10.03 1.62
CA TYR A 168 -6.41 -8.61 1.51
C TYR A 168 -5.17 -7.81 1.92
N ALA A 169 -4.85 -6.75 1.18
CA ALA A 169 -3.81 -5.80 1.55
C ALA A 169 -4.17 -4.41 1.03
N SER A 170 -4.17 -3.40 1.90
CA SER A 170 -4.44 -2.03 1.52
C SER A 170 -3.33 -1.09 1.97
N GLY A 171 -2.50 -0.65 1.02
CA GLY A 171 -1.40 0.27 1.31
C GLY A 171 -0.21 -0.36 2.04
N ALA A 172 -0.03 -1.68 1.95
CA ALA A 172 0.97 -2.43 2.70
C ALA A 172 2.02 -3.12 1.82
N LEU A 173 1.65 -3.66 0.66
CA LEU A 173 2.55 -4.47 -0.18
C LEU A 173 3.86 -3.77 -0.54
N GLN A 174 3.83 -2.46 -0.68
CA GLN A 174 5.00 -1.64 -1.00
C GLN A 174 6.07 -1.59 0.11
N TYR A 175 5.72 -1.97 1.34
CA TYR A 175 6.63 -2.01 2.48
C TYR A 175 7.19 -3.41 2.76
N LEU A 176 6.74 -4.42 2.01
CA LEU A 176 7.21 -5.79 2.16
C LEU A 176 8.46 -6.03 1.31
N GLU A 177 9.45 -6.73 1.86
CA GLU A 177 10.63 -7.16 1.12
C GLU A 177 10.28 -8.20 0.06
N GLN A 178 9.39 -9.13 0.38
CA GLN A 178 8.88 -10.12 -0.56
C GLN A 178 7.78 -9.51 -1.44
N SER A 179 7.81 -9.82 -2.72
CA SER A 179 6.70 -9.52 -3.63
C SER A 179 5.51 -10.44 -3.35
N LEU A 180 4.31 -10.01 -3.75
CA LEU A 180 3.11 -10.85 -3.58
C LEU A 180 3.22 -12.22 -4.30
N PRO A 181 3.75 -12.32 -5.54
CA PRO A 181 4.00 -13.64 -6.15
C PRO A 181 4.92 -14.55 -5.33
N GLU A 182 5.97 -14.01 -4.70
CA GLU A 182 6.87 -14.77 -3.82
C GLU A 182 6.14 -15.24 -2.55
N ILE A 183 5.33 -14.39 -1.94
CA ILE A 183 4.49 -14.75 -0.79
C ILE A 183 3.53 -15.89 -1.15
N LEU A 184 2.83 -15.77 -2.29
CA LEU A 184 1.92 -16.81 -2.78
C LEU A 184 2.63 -18.12 -3.11
N ALA A 185 3.85 -18.07 -3.64
CA ALA A 185 4.66 -19.26 -3.94
C ALA A 185 5.04 -20.02 -2.67
N GLY A 186 5.20 -19.34 -1.53
CA GLY A 186 5.51 -19.94 -0.23
C GLY A 186 4.31 -20.55 0.50
N MET A 187 3.07 -20.29 0.06
CA MET A 187 1.85 -20.81 0.69
C MET A 187 1.57 -22.25 0.26
N LYS A 188 1.18 -23.09 1.23
CA LYS A 188 0.71 -24.47 0.98
C LYS A 188 -0.75 -24.45 0.47
N GLU A 189 -1.58 -23.64 1.12
CA GLU A 189 -2.98 -23.45 0.77
C GLU A 189 -3.19 -21.99 0.36
N LYS A 190 -3.19 -21.74 -0.94
CA LYS A 190 -3.35 -20.39 -1.49
C LYS A 190 -4.78 -19.88 -1.36
N PRO A 191 -4.97 -18.57 -1.12
CA PRO A 191 -6.30 -17.97 -1.02
C PRO A 191 -7.10 -18.14 -2.32
N LYS A 192 -8.43 -18.19 -2.18
CA LYS A 192 -9.36 -18.26 -3.32
C LYS A 192 -9.46 -16.93 -4.05
N ARG A 193 -9.33 -15.83 -3.28
CA ARG A 193 -9.37 -14.45 -3.79
C ARG A 193 -8.26 -13.61 -3.21
N ILE A 194 -7.74 -12.71 -4.03
CA ILE A 194 -6.78 -11.68 -3.64
C ILE A 194 -7.42 -10.32 -3.93
N VAL A 195 -7.49 -9.45 -2.92
CA VAL A 195 -7.96 -8.07 -3.04
C VAL A 195 -6.82 -7.16 -2.60
N ILE A 196 -6.33 -6.35 -3.52
CA ILE A 196 -5.25 -5.40 -3.25
C ILE A 196 -5.82 -4.00 -3.44
N ASN A 197 -5.59 -3.12 -2.48
CA ASN A 197 -5.97 -1.72 -2.59
C ASN A 197 -4.79 -0.82 -2.28
N THR A 198 -4.76 0.36 -2.89
CA THR A 198 -3.79 1.41 -2.57
C THR A 198 -2.34 0.94 -2.71
N THR A 199 -1.99 0.33 -3.85
CA THR A 199 -0.61 -0.05 -4.17
C THR A 199 -0.04 0.82 -5.30
N PRO A 200 1.22 1.29 -5.20
CA PRO A 200 1.86 2.05 -6.26
C PRO A 200 2.28 1.09 -7.38
N ILE A 201 1.71 1.27 -8.55
CA ILE A 201 2.06 0.53 -9.76
C ILE A 201 2.52 1.53 -10.81
N HIS A 202 3.75 1.35 -11.29
CA HIS A 202 4.29 2.11 -12.42
C HIS A 202 3.97 1.39 -13.73
N GLU A 203 3.75 2.12 -14.82
CA GLU A 203 3.40 1.50 -16.09
C GLU A 203 4.55 0.66 -16.69
N GLN A 204 5.81 1.05 -16.44
CA GLN A 204 6.98 0.48 -17.13
C GLN A 204 8.10 -0.03 -16.21
N HIS A 205 8.25 0.52 -15.00
CA HIS A 205 9.44 0.32 -14.17
C HIS A 205 9.17 -0.40 -12.86
N ASP A 206 10.00 -1.42 -12.57
CA ASP A 206 10.18 -1.97 -11.24
C ASP A 206 11.36 -1.27 -10.57
N PHE A 207 11.16 -0.74 -9.38
CA PHE A 207 12.23 -0.08 -8.62
C PHE A 207 11.86 0.00 -7.14
N PHE A 208 12.84 0.40 -6.35
CA PHE A 208 12.66 0.77 -4.95
C PHE A 208 12.93 2.27 -4.78
N THR A 209 12.23 2.87 -3.84
CA THR A 209 12.46 4.27 -3.44
C THR A 209 12.47 4.36 -1.92
N LEU A 210 12.92 5.46 -1.39
CA LEU A 210 12.86 5.74 0.04
C LEU A 210 11.66 6.64 0.33
N ASN A 211 10.79 6.21 1.23
CA ASN A 211 9.62 6.95 1.68
C ASN A 211 9.87 7.55 3.06
N ASN A 212 9.73 8.86 3.21
CA ASN A 212 9.63 9.53 4.50
C ASN A 212 8.17 9.56 4.95
N ILE A 213 7.84 8.83 6.02
CA ILE A 213 6.51 8.80 6.63
C ILE A 213 6.35 9.77 7.81
N GLY A 214 7.35 10.64 8.04
CA GLY A 214 7.40 11.60 9.14
C GLY A 214 8.00 11.03 10.42
N THR A 215 7.69 9.80 10.79
CA THR A 215 8.20 9.09 11.98
C THR A 215 9.39 8.17 11.68
N ALA A 216 9.56 7.80 10.40
CA ALA A 216 10.63 6.91 9.94
C ALA A 216 10.88 7.08 8.45
N TYR A 217 12.04 6.56 7.99
CA TYR A 217 12.31 6.29 6.57
C TYR A 217 12.06 4.81 6.30
N CYS A 218 11.31 4.52 5.27
CA CYS A 218 10.99 3.15 4.89
C CYS A 218 11.42 2.89 3.45
N GLY A 219 12.03 1.75 3.20
CA GLY A 219 12.15 1.21 1.86
C GLY A 219 10.74 1.02 1.27
N TYR A 220 10.61 1.27 -0.01
CA TYR A 220 9.31 1.31 -0.68
C TYR A 220 9.41 0.72 -2.08
N ARG A 221 8.68 -0.35 -2.32
CA ARG A 221 8.67 -1.05 -3.61
C ARG A 221 7.64 -0.44 -4.55
N VAL A 222 8.02 -0.26 -5.80
CA VAL A 222 7.13 0.07 -6.91
C VAL A 222 7.28 -1.00 -7.97
N GLN A 223 6.18 -1.58 -8.41
CA GLN A 223 6.19 -2.66 -9.39
C GLN A 223 5.63 -2.19 -10.74
N ALA A 224 6.19 -2.72 -11.84
CA ALA A 224 5.65 -2.49 -13.16
C ALA A 224 4.34 -3.28 -13.33
N ARG A 225 3.35 -2.67 -14.00
CA ARG A 225 1.98 -3.21 -14.12
C ARG A 225 1.94 -4.62 -14.70
N GLU A 226 2.50 -4.80 -15.87
CA GLU A 226 2.47 -6.09 -16.58
C GLU A 226 3.20 -7.22 -15.83
N PRO A 227 4.44 -7.05 -15.33
CA PRO A 227 5.11 -8.04 -14.49
C PRO A 227 4.36 -8.37 -13.22
N PHE A 228 3.73 -7.37 -12.56
CA PHE A 228 2.94 -7.57 -11.36
C PHE A 228 1.74 -8.48 -11.61
N ILE A 229 0.94 -8.19 -12.64
CA ILE A 229 -0.24 -8.98 -12.99
C ILE A 229 0.17 -10.39 -13.37
N ARG A 230 1.12 -10.54 -14.31
CA ARG A 230 1.60 -11.84 -14.78
C ARG A 230 2.23 -12.68 -13.67
N GLY A 231 2.93 -12.04 -12.72
CA GLY A 231 3.50 -12.73 -11.57
C GLY A 231 2.45 -13.39 -10.69
N ILE A 232 1.29 -12.73 -10.49
CA ILE A 232 0.16 -13.28 -9.74
C ILE A 232 -0.57 -14.35 -10.56
N GLU A 233 -0.76 -14.11 -11.86
CA GLU A 233 -1.40 -15.10 -12.75
C GLU A 233 -0.58 -16.40 -12.85
N ALA A 234 0.75 -16.32 -12.86
CA ALA A 234 1.63 -17.48 -12.81
C ALA A 234 1.49 -18.31 -11.51
N GLN A 235 0.92 -17.72 -10.45
CA GLN A 235 0.58 -18.43 -9.21
C GLN A 235 -0.80 -19.14 -9.25
N GLY A 236 -1.47 -19.14 -10.41
CA GLY A 236 -2.77 -19.82 -10.62
C GLY A 236 -3.98 -18.91 -10.41
N TYR A 237 -3.82 -17.61 -10.61
CA TYR A 237 -4.91 -16.65 -10.52
C TYR A 237 -5.27 -16.04 -11.87
N ARG A 238 -6.43 -15.43 -11.93
CA ARG A 238 -6.90 -14.61 -13.05
C ARG A 238 -7.31 -13.23 -12.53
N LEU A 239 -6.88 -12.19 -13.22
CA LEU A 239 -7.35 -10.84 -12.96
C LEU A 239 -8.86 -10.75 -13.17
N ARG A 240 -9.58 -10.34 -12.14
CA ARG A 240 -11.03 -10.18 -12.13
C ARG A 240 -11.44 -8.73 -12.34
N ASP A 241 -10.74 -7.82 -11.65
CA ASP A 241 -11.00 -6.39 -11.69
C ASP A 241 -9.75 -5.59 -11.35
N GLN A 242 -9.72 -4.34 -11.81
CA GLN A 242 -8.68 -3.37 -11.45
C GLN A 242 -9.27 -1.96 -11.40
N TRP A 243 -8.78 -1.15 -10.47
CA TRP A 243 -9.23 0.23 -10.29
C TRP A 243 -8.10 1.20 -10.00
N ARG A 244 -8.37 2.49 -10.16
CA ARG A 244 -7.44 3.58 -9.92
C ARG A 244 -7.87 4.40 -8.72
N ASN A 245 -6.94 4.67 -7.82
CA ASN A 245 -7.11 5.63 -6.75
C ASN A 245 -6.49 6.97 -7.19
N LEU A 246 -7.31 7.83 -7.78
CA LEU A 246 -6.91 9.14 -8.31
C LEU A 246 -6.56 10.15 -7.21
N GLY A 247 -6.99 9.90 -5.97
CA GLY A 247 -6.70 10.75 -4.82
C GLY A 247 -5.30 10.55 -4.24
N LYS A 248 -4.56 9.53 -4.69
CA LYS A 248 -3.22 9.22 -4.17
C LYS A 248 -2.21 9.05 -5.30
N ARG A 249 -1.12 9.80 -5.21
CA ARG A 249 0.00 9.78 -6.15
C ARG A 249 1.33 9.69 -5.42
N MET A 250 2.37 9.27 -6.11
CA MET A 250 3.72 9.14 -5.57
C MET A 250 4.72 9.90 -6.46
N PRO A 251 4.95 11.19 -6.20
CA PRO A 251 5.98 11.94 -6.90
C PRO A 251 7.37 11.59 -6.35
N VAL A 252 8.29 11.16 -7.22
CA VAL A 252 9.69 10.94 -6.85
C VAL A 252 10.47 12.23 -7.07
N ILE A 253 11.11 12.73 -6.02
CA ILE A 253 11.78 14.03 -6.03
C ILE A 253 12.93 14.04 -7.05
N GLY A 254 12.83 14.93 -8.03
CA GLY A 254 13.84 15.12 -9.08
C GLY A 254 13.88 14.02 -10.14
N GLN A 255 12.94 13.07 -10.12
CA GLN A 255 12.87 11.94 -11.06
C GLN A 255 11.41 11.70 -11.48
N PRO A 256 10.80 12.64 -12.23
CA PRO A 256 9.38 12.58 -12.58
C PRO A 256 9.01 11.34 -13.40
N GLU A 257 9.94 10.77 -14.18
CA GLU A 257 9.77 9.56 -14.98
C GLU A 257 9.52 8.30 -14.15
N TYR A 258 9.88 8.33 -12.85
CA TYR A 258 9.62 7.26 -11.88
C TYR A 258 8.42 7.57 -10.97
N SER A 259 7.73 8.67 -11.20
CA SER A 259 6.56 9.05 -10.40
C SER A 259 5.33 8.22 -10.79
N VAL A 260 4.49 7.92 -9.81
CA VAL A 260 3.22 7.20 -10.01
C VAL A 260 2.07 8.20 -9.88
N GLU A 261 1.33 8.40 -10.97
CA GLU A 261 0.25 9.39 -11.05
C GLU A 261 -0.98 9.03 -10.22
N HIS A 262 -1.22 7.74 -10.02
CA HIS A 262 -2.31 7.22 -9.18
C HIS A 262 -1.95 5.84 -8.62
N TYR A 263 -2.44 5.55 -7.44
CA TYR A 263 -2.32 4.20 -6.91
C TYR A 263 -3.36 3.30 -7.55
N SER A 264 -3.08 2.01 -7.52
CA SER A 264 -3.93 0.98 -8.15
C SER A 264 -4.52 0.03 -7.11
N GLY A 265 -5.64 -0.57 -7.46
CA GLY A 265 -6.18 -1.73 -6.78
C GLY A 265 -6.53 -2.83 -7.77
N PHE A 266 -6.61 -4.07 -7.27
CA PHE A 266 -6.81 -5.26 -8.06
C PHE A 266 -7.63 -6.28 -7.29
N CYS A 267 -8.45 -7.03 -8.02
CA CYS A 267 -9.05 -8.27 -7.55
C CYS A 267 -8.64 -9.42 -8.45
N PHE A 268 -8.15 -10.51 -7.86
CA PHE A 268 -7.85 -11.75 -8.58
C PHE A 268 -8.60 -12.90 -7.94
N ASP A 269 -9.13 -13.80 -8.77
CA ASP A 269 -9.74 -15.06 -8.35
C ASP A 269 -8.84 -16.23 -8.74
N ARG A 270 -8.74 -17.25 -7.88
CA ARG A 270 -7.98 -18.47 -8.15
C ARG A 270 -8.69 -19.28 -9.24
N VAL A 271 -7.92 -19.76 -10.22
CA VAL A 271 -8.44 -20.59 -11.31
C VAL A 271 -8.62 -22.02 -10.80
N GLY A 272 -9.85 -22.57 -10.92
CA GLY A 272 -10.15 -23.95 -10.55
C GLY A 272 -10.34 -24.19 -9.04
N GLY A 273 -10.66 -23.16 -8.29
CA GLY A 273 -11.05 -23.22 -6.87
C GLY A 273 -12.56 -23.22 -6.71
#